data_8755e807cafb778dabef1879f4eb4517
#
_entry.id   8755e807cafb778dabef1879f4eb4517
#
_cell.length_a   1.000
_cell.length_b   1.000
_cell.length_c   1.000
_cell.angle_alpha   90.00
_cell.angle_beta   90.00
_cell.angle_gamma   90.00
#
_symmetry.space_group_name_H-M   'P 1'
#
loop_
_entity.id
_entity.type
_entity.pdbx_description
1 polymer ?
#
loop_
_entity_poly.entity_id
_entity_poly.type
_entity_poly.pdbx_seq_one_letter_code
_entity_poly.pdbx_strand_id
1 'polypeptide(L)'
;MINLERMRQTFLDLVQIDSHSRHERRVAEYLKRRCEALGAEVEIDDAGEKVGGDTGNLIARFRGTVPDAPPFLFSSHMDTVTPGEGIRPIVEGDIIRSDGRTILGSDDKSGIAIILETIQTLRERAIPHPDLEVVFSICEEIGLLGAKHLDEKRLRARLGIVFDAEDPNEIFTRGPSGNHIEFRIHGLEAHAGIAPEQGISAIKIAAEAIAAMRLGRIDEETTANIGQIEGGRATNIIPNLVTLKGEARSLDERKLDEQTRHMVECVHRAAERYEVTLDGKTIRARVEETIERNYPALNVPDDARLVQLIKRAAERLGRQVKTVASGGGSDANFLNGKGIECVVVGTGMRAIHTVNEWIDLKDMRAAAELAIEVIRLHVERS
;
A
#
# COMPACT_ATOMS: atom_id res chain seq x y z
N MET A 1 0.27 28.37 12.71
CA MET A 1 0.43 28.34 11.24
C MET A 1 1.61 27.46 10.92
N ILE A 2 1.46 26.58 9.97
CA ILE A 2 2.50 25.71 9.41
C ILE A 2 3.64 26.54 8.82
N ASN A 3 4.89 26.12 9.02
CA ASN A 3 6.04 26.72 8.34
C ASN A 3 6.22 26.05 6.97
N LEU A 4 5.62 26.66 5.94
CA LEU A 4 5.58 26.11 4.59
C LEU A 4 6.99 25.93 3.99
N GLU A 5 7.92 26.86 4.27
CA GLU A 5 9.29 26.77 3.76
C GLU A 5 10.06 25.59 4.36
N ARG A 6 9.91 25.38 5.68
CA ARG A 6 10.53 24.24 6.34
C ARG A 6 9.96 22.91 5.85
N MET A 7 8.62 22.84 5.69
CA MET A 7 7.97 21.64 5.16
C MET A 7 8.42 21.35 3.73
N ARG A 8 8.50 22.39 2.88
CA ARG A 8 9.06 22.29 1.53
C ARG A 8 10.48 21.74 1.53
N GLN A 9 11.35 22.33 2.38
CA GLN A 9 12.74 21.88 2.44
C GLN A 9 12.86 20.44 2.92
N THR A 10 12.08 20.06 3.95
CA THR A 10 12.04 18.67 4.44
C THR A 10 11.60 17.69 3.33
N PHE A 11 10.58 18.07 2.56
CA PHE A 11 10.13 17.27 1.42
C PHE A 11 11.21 17.13 0.34
N LEU A 12 11.85 18.25 -0.03
CA LEU A 12 12.95 18.24 -1.01
C LEU A 12 14.14 17.41 -0.56
N ASP A 13 14.49 17.45 0.73
CA ASP A 13 15.56 16.62 1.29
C ASP A 13 15.21 15.13 1.18
N LEU A 14 13.95 14.77 1.51
CA LEU A 14 13.47 13.39 1.51
C LEU A 14 13.43 12.78 0.11
N VAL A 15 12.86 13.48 -0.88
CA VAL A 15 12.72 12.91 -2.24
C VAL A 15 14.06 12.66 -2.92
N GLN A 16 15.13 13.35 -2.51
CA GLN A 16 16.49 13.15 -3.03
C GLN A 16 17.24 12.00 -2.35
N ILE A 17 16.64 11.34 -1.36
CA ILE A 17 17.18 10.12 -0.76
C ILE A 17 16.53 8.92 -1.44
N ASP A 18 17.32 8.16 -2.20
CA ASP A 18 16.85 6.93 -2.84
C ASP A 18 16.37 5.93 -1.78
N SER A 19 15.18 5.36 -1.98
CA SER A 19 14.55 4.45 -1.01
C SER A 19 13.51 3.55 -1.65
N HIS A 20 13.84 2.88 -2.78
CA HIS A 20 12.94 1.86 -3.28
C HIS A 20 12.76 0.71 -2.26
N SER A 21 11.64 0.01 -2.34
CA SER A 21 11.29 -1.05 -1.38
C SER A 21 12.45 -2.01 -1.09
N ARG A 22 12.70 -2.32 0.18
CA ARG A 22 13.80 -3.08 0.77
C ARG A 22 15.13 -2.32 0.88
N HIS A 23 15.21 -1.05 0.47
CA HIS A 23 16.42 -0.22 0.49
C HIS A 23 16.17 1.14 1.15
N GLU A 24 15.39 1.15 2.25
CA GLU A 24 14.93 2.35 2.94
C GLU A 24 15.90 2.84 4.04
N ARG A 25 17.01 2.16 4.31
CA ARG A 25 17.94 2.47 5.41
C ARG A 25 18.34 3.94 5.46
N ARG A 26 18.66 4.55 4.33
CA ARG A 26 19.12 5.95 4.28
C ARG A 26 18.02 6.94 4.71
N VAL A 27 16.79 6.68 4.31
CA VAL A 27 15.62 7.47 4.76
C VAL A 27 15.38 7.21 6.25
N ALA A 28 15.39 5.97 6.71
CA ALA A 28 15.23 5.62 8.11
C ALA A 28 16.26 6.31 9.02
N GLU A 29 17.53 6.35 8.60
CA GLU A 29 18.60 7.07 9.34
C GLU A 29 18.37 8.59 9.35
N TYR A 30 17.90 9.17 8.24
CA TYR A 30 17.53 10.58 8.19
C TYR A 30 16.37 10.86 9.17
N LEU A 31 15.32 10.06 9.14
CA LEU A 31 14.13 10.20 9.99
C LEU A 31 14.46 9.99 11.46
N LYS A 32 15.30 9.00 11.79
CA LYS A 32 15.77 8.79 13.15
C LYS A 32 16.40 10.06 13.72
N ARG A 33 17.36 10.65 13.01
CA ARG A 33 18.02 11.89 13.46
C ARG A 33 17.03 13.06 13.58
N ARG A 34 16.07 13.18 12.67
CA ARG A 34 15.06 14.26 12.69
C ARG A 34 14.10 14.08 13.87
N CYS A 35 13.61 12.88 14.11
CA CYS A 35 12.70 12.59 15.23
C CYS A 35 13.41 12.75 16.59
N GLU A 36 14.66 12.27 16.74
CA GLU A 36 15.46 12.45 17.95
C GLU A 36 15.72 13.95 18.23
N ALA A 37 16.04 14.74 17.19
CA ALA A 37 16.20 16.19 17.32
C ALA A 37 14.92 16.90 17.75
N LEU A 38 13.76 16.36 17.38
CA LEU A 38 12.43 16.81 17.85
C LEU A 38 12.08 16.20 19.22
N GLY A 39 12.96 15.45 19.87
CA GLY A 39 12.81 14.89 21.21
C GLY A 39 11.98 13.63 21.28
N ALA A 40 11.95 12.84 20.23
CA ALA A 40 11.35 11.51 20.24
C ALA A 40 12.29 10.45 20.82
N GLU A 41 11.70 9.43 21.42
CA GLU A 41 12.30 8.12 21.54
C GLU A 41 12.08 7.35 20.25
N VAL A 42 13.14 6.86 19.63
CA VAL A 42 13.08 6.21 18.31
C VAL A 42 13.55 4.76 18.40
N GLU A 43 12.79 3.89 17.80
CA GLU A 43 13.01 2.45 17.68
C GLU A 43 12.90 2.03 16.21
N ILE A 44 13.70 1.06 15.77
CA ILE A 44 13.55 0.37 14.49
C ILE A 44 13.20 -1.07 14.82
N ASP A 45 12.10 -1.58 14.24
CA ASP A 45 11.64 -2.95 14.48
C ASP A 45 12.38 -3.98 13.59
N ASP A 46 11.95 -5.24 13.70
CA ASP A 46 12.54 -6.37 12.98
C ASP A 46 11.82 -6.71 11.65
N ALA A 47 10.93 -5.86 11.17
CA ALA A 47 10.19 -6.11 9.93
C ALA A 47 11.14 -6.31 8.72
N GLY A 48 12.23 -5.55 8.65
CA GLY A 48 13.22 -5.66 7.58
C GLY A 48 13.83 -7.07 7.46
N GLU A 49 14.13 -7.72 8.58
CA GLU A 49 14.67 -9.09 8.58
C GLU A 49 13.67 -10.08 7.96
N LYS A 50 12.37 -9.88 8.20
CA LYS A 50 11.29 -10.75 7.70
C LYS A 50 11.03 -10.62 6.21
N VAL A 51 11.33 -9.45 5.63
CA VAL A 51 11.05 -9.15 4.21
C VAL A 51 12.31 -9.09 3.34
N GLY A 52 13.49 -9.30 3.94
CA GLY A 52 14.77 -9.20 3.24
C GLY A 52 15.13 -7.76 2.87
N GLY A 53 14.71 -6.80 3.71
CA GLY A 53 15.05 -5.38 3.62
C GLY A 53 16.31 -5.03 4.40
N ASP A 54 16.82 -3.82 4.18
CA ASP A 54 18.03 -3.31 4.82
C ASP A 54 17.77 -2.54 6.13
N THR A 55 16.49 -2.28 6.46
CA THR A 55 16.01 -1.67 7.71
C THR A 55 14.63 -2.19 8.07
N GLY A 56 14.12 -1.90 9.28
CA GLY A 56 12.75 -2.15 9.72
C GLY A 56 11.88 -0.90 9.71
N ASN A 57 10.63 -1.02 10.18
CA ASN A 57 9.79 0.14 10.43
C ASN A 57 10.41 1.03 11.50
N LEU A 58 10.36 2.34 11.30
CA LEU A 58 10.79 3.29 12.31
C LEU A 58 9.58 3.71 13.15
N ILE A 59 9.67 3.51 14.46
CA ILE A 59 8.65 3.90 15.43
C ILE A 59 9.21 5.03 16.28
N ALA A 60 8.60 6.22 16.19
CA ALA A 60 9.00 7.38 16.97
C ALA A 60 7.89 7.76 17.98
N ARG A 61 8.26 7.95 19.25
CA ARG A 61 7.33 8.30 20.34
C ARG A 61 7.65 9.68 20.88
N PHE A 62 6.70 10.57 20.77
CA PHE A 62 6.79 11.95 21.27
C PHE A 62 5.92 12.08 22.50
N ARG A 63 6.53 12.51 23.60
CA ARG A 63 5.78 12.75 24.83
C ARG A 63 4.84 13.93 24.69
N GLY A 64 3.58 13.72 25.06
CA GLY A 64 2.51 14.72 25.03
C GLY A 64 2.59 15.73 26.17
N THR A 65 1.81 16.78 26.04
CA THR A 65 1.61 17.80 27.07
C THR A 65 0.32 17.58 27.88
N VAL A 66 -0.53 16.64 27.44
CA VAL A 66 -1.78 16.21 28.08
C VAL A 66 -1.70 14.70 28.40
N PRO A 67 -1.15 14.33 29.58
CA PRO A 67 -0.78 12.96 29.89
C PRO A 67 -1.96 11.97 29.92
N ASP A 68 -3.17 12.45 30.27
CA ASP A 68 -4.37 11.62 30.41
C ASP A 68 -5.11 11.42 29.09
N ALA A 69 -4.73 12.15 28.03
CA ALA A 69 -5.31 11.96 26.71
C ALA A 69 -4.78 10.68 26.06
N PRO A 70 -5.66 9.85 25.43
CA PRO A 70 -5.22 8.65 24.74
C PRO A 70 -4.18 8.96 23.65
N PRO A 71 -3.12 8.14 23.50
CA PRO A 71 -2.14 8.33 22.46
C PRO A 71 -2.75 8.33 21.06
N PHE A 72 -2.13 9.06 20.12
CA PHE A 72 -2.58 9.17 18.74
C PHE A 72 -1.47 8.77 17.77
N LEU A 73 -1.81 8.03 16.70
CA LEU A 73 -0.88 7.54 15.69
C LEU A 73 -0.90 8.42 14.43
N PHE A 74 0.29 8.68 13.91
CA PHE A 74 0.49 9.06 12.52
C PHE A 74 1.31 8.01 11.79
N SER A 75 0.98 7.73 10.52
CA SER A 75 1.75 6.79 9.71
C SER A 75 1.92 7.31 8.28
N SER A 76 3.04 6.92 7.68
CA SER A 76 3.43 7.18 6.28
C SER A 76 4.52 6.18 5.91
N HIS A 77 4.71 5.84 4.63
CA HIS A 77 5.74 4.88 4.26
C HIS A 77 7.03 5.55 3.75
N MET A 78 8.15 4.82 3.85
CA MET A 78 9.48 5.30 3.49
C MET A 78 9.90 4.94 2.08
N ASP A 79 9.37 3.85 1.54
CA ASP A 79 9.74 3.35 0.23
C ASP A 79 9.03 4.09 -0.91
N THR A 80 9.56 3.91 -2.09
CA THR A 80 9.02 4.45 -3.33
C THR A 80 9.10 3.39 -4.43
N VAL A 81 8.23 3.50 -5.44
CA VAL A 81 8.30 2.68 -6.65
C VAL A 81 9.49 3.06 -7.54
N THR A 82 9.77 2.23 -8.54
CA THR A 82 10.75 2.51 -9.59
C THR A 82 10.07 3.07 -10.85
N PRO A 83 10.75 3.96 -11.61
CA PRO A 83 12.11 4.50 -11.42
C PRO A 83 12.13 5.65 -10.39
N GLY A 84 12.78 5.45 -9.25
CA GLY A 84 12.82 6.38 -8.10
C GLY A 84 14.23 6.69 -7.60
N GLU A 85 15.29 6.44 -8.42
CA GLU A 85 16.67 6.72 -8.05
C GLU A 85 17.18 8.01 -8.69
N GLY A 86 17.93 8.80 -7.90
CA GLY A 86 18.52 10.05 -8.34
C GLY A 86 17.47 11.11 -8.71
N ILE A 87 16.38 11.18 -7.98
CA ILE A 87 15.28 12.12 -8.19
C ILE A 87 15.80 13.56 -8.19
N ARG A 88 15.36 14.34 -9.18
CA ARG A 88 15.67 15.78 -9.34
C ARG A 88 14.37 16.57 -9.36
N PRO A 89 13.90 17.06 -8.21
CA PRO A 89 12.64 17.80 -8.14
C PRO A 89 12.77 19.15 -8.85
N ILE A 90 11.75 19.54 -9.61
CA ILE A 90 11.62 20.86 -10.23
C ILE A 90 10.58 21.64 -9.40
N VAL A 91 10.98 22.80 -8.90
CA VAL A 91 10.13 23.69 -8.08
C VAL A 91 9.63 24.84 -8.92
N GLU A 92 8.32 24.97 -9.06
CA GLU A 92 7.65 26.03 -9.83
C GLU A 92 6.58 26.70 -8.93
N GLY A 93 7.00 27.67 -8.12
CA GLY A 93 6.14 28.29 -7.09
C GLY A 93 5.77 27.31 -6.00
N ASP A 94 4.47 27.03 -5.84
CA ASP A 94 3.96 26.07 -4.86
C ASP A 94 3.91 24.62 -5.42
N ILE A 95 4.16 24.43 -6.72
CA ILE A 95 4.17 23.12 -7.37
C ILE A 95 5.58 22.56 -7.38
N ILE A 96 5.71 21.30 -6.98
CA ILE A 96 6.93 20.51 -7.11
C ILE A 96 6.61 19.31 -7.99
N ARG A 97 7.42 19.07 -9.00
CA ARG A 97 7.19 17.97 -9.95
C ARG A 97 8.46 17.22 -10.29
N SER A 98 8.29 16.02 -10.81
CA SER A 98 9.36 15.24 -11.42
C SER A 98 9.98 15.98 -12.63
N ASP A 99 11.22 15.65 -12.95
CA ASP A 99 11.90 16.10 -14.18
C ASP A 99 11.54 15.25 -15.41
N GLY A 100 10.64 14.27 -15.27
CA GLY A 100 10.15 13.39 -16.34
C GLY A 100 11.02 12.14 -16.59
N ARG A 101 12.10 11.93 -15.82
CA ARG A 101 12.96 10.74 -15.91
C ARG A 101 12.67 9.71 -14.84
N THR A 102 12.29 10.18 -13.67
CA THR A 102 11.91 9.38 -12.50
C THR A 102 10.53 9.80 -12.01
N ILE A 103 9.96 9.07 -11.07
CA ILE A 103 8.90 9.58 -10.21
C ILE A 103 9.41 10.80 -9.42
N LEU A 104 8.51 11.52 -8.73
CA LEU A 104 8.89 12.55 -7.76
C LEU A 104 9.14 11.94 -6.37
N GLY A 105 8.44 10.84 -6.02
CA GLY A 105 8.45 10.24 -4.70
C GLY A 105 7.64 11.05 -3.68
N SER A 106 6.61 11.80 -4.14
CA SER A 106 5.64 12.42 -3.25
C SER A 106 4.79 11.38 -2.53
N ASP A 107 4.59 10.25 -3.16
CA ASP A 107 4.14 9.00 -2.58
C ASP A 107 5.35 8.26 -1.95
N ASP A 108 5.53 8.22 -0.63
CA ASP A 108 4.73 8.94 0.37
C ASP A 108 5.63 9.86 1.24
N LYS A 109 6.70 10.41 0.64
CA LYS A 109 7.58 11.35 1.35
C LYS A 109 6.87 12.67 1.69
N SER A 110 5.73 12.94 1.05
CA SER A 110 4.87 14.06 1.41
C SER A 110 4.18 13.86 2.76
N GLY A 111 3.68 12.67 3.02
CA GLY A 111 3.11 12.30 4.32
C GLY A 111 4.16 12.39 5.43
N ILE A 112 5.38 11.93 5.19
CA ILE A 112 6.50 12.09 6.13
C ILE A 112 6.75 13.56 6.45
N ALA A 113 6.83 14.43 5.44
CA ALA A 113 7.08 15.87 5.64
C ALA A 113 5.93 16.55 6.39
N ILE A 114 4.67 16.17 6.11
CA ILE A 114 3.47 16.64 6.82
C ILE A 114 3.53 16.25 8.30
N ILE A 115 3.86 15.01 8.62
CA ILE A 115 3.95 14.49 10.00
C ILE A 115 5.03 15.26 10.78
N LEU A 116 6.23 15.39 10.22
CA LEU A 116 7.34 16.10 10.87
C LEU A 116 7.01 17.57 11.13
N GLU A 117 6.42 18.27 10.16
CA GLU A 117 6.02 19.67 10.32
C GLU A 117 4.88 19.83 11.32
N THR A 118 3.91 18.90 11.32
CA THR A 118 2.82 18.88 12.31
C THR A 118 3.37 18.80 13.73
N ILE A 119 4.25 17.84 14.02
CA ILE A 119 4.86 17.64 15.34
C ILE A 119 5.69 18.87 15.75
N GLN A 120 6.50 19.38 14.84
CA GLN A 120 7.32 20.54 15.12
C GLN A 120 6.47 21.77 15.42
N THR A 121 5.37 21.99 14.67
CA THR A 121 4.43 23.10 14.91
C THR A 121 3.70 22.95 16.24
N LEU A 122 3.24 21.76 16.61
CA LEU A 122 2.61 21.50 17.91
C LEU A 122 3.55 21.92 19.07
N ARG A 123 4.82 21.56 18.99
CA ARG A 123 5.83 21.90 20.01
C ARG A 123 6.19 23.38 20.03
N GLU A 124 6.53 23.98 18.89
CA GLU A 124 6.94 25.41 18.80
C GLU A 124 5.85 26.36 19.26
N ARG A 125 4.58 25.97 19.07
CA ARG A 125 3.43 26.80 19.45
C ARG A 125 2.79 26.40 20.78
N ALA A 126 3.41 25.46 21.49
CA ALA A 126 2.90 24.92 22.76
C ALA A 126 1.41 24.51 22.66
N ILE A 127 1.02 23.88 21.53
CA ILE A 127 -0.35 23.39 21.35
C ILE A 127 -0.50 22.12 22.21
N PRO A 128 -1.53 22.04 23.07
CA PRO A 128 -1.80 20.83 23.83
C PRO A 128 -1.99 19.61 22.93
N HIS A 129 -1.31 18.52 23.25
CA HIS A 129 -1.38 17.29 22.47
C HIS A 129 -1.17 16.05 23.36
N PRO A 130 -1.71 14.86 22.98
CA PRO A 130 -1.47 13.59 23.66
C PRO A 130 -0.04 13.12 23.38
N ASP A 131 0.33 11.96 23.93
CA ASP A 131 1.47 11.23 23.40
C ASP A 131 1.21 10.94 21.91
N LEU A 132 2.20 11.23 21.07
CA LEU A 132 2.13 10.96 19.63
C LEU A 132 3.06 9.79 19.31
N GLU A 133 2.52 8.81 18.62
CA GLU A 133 3.28 7.71 18.04
C GLU A 133 3.32 7.89 16.53
N VAL A 134 4.47 7.67 15.93
CA VAL A 134 4.65 7.76 14.49
C VAL A 134 5.25 6.46 14.01
N VAL A 135 4.67 5.91 12.95
CA VAL A 135 5.22 4.77 12.23
C VAL A 135 5.60 5.22 10.83
N PHE A 136 6.88 5.10 10.50
CA PHE A 136 7.34 5.18 9.13
C PHE A 136 7.65 3.75 8.66
N SER A 137 6.78 3.21 7.84
CA SER A 137 6.82 1.82 7.40
C SER A 137 7.77 1.60 6.23
N ILE A 138 8.15 0.34 6.03
CA ILE A 138 8.95 -0.14 4.89
C ILE A 138 8.08 -0.95 3.94
N CYS A 139 8.49 -1.06 2.67
CA CYS A 139 7.93 -2.01 1.71
C CYS A 139 6.39 -1.94 1.59
N GLU A 140 5.81 -0.75 1.66
CA GLU A 140 4.38 -0.54 1.43
C GLU A 140 4.01 -0.93 0.00
N GLU A 141 4.78 -0.43 -0.97
CA GLU A 141 4.59 -0.51 -2.42
C GLU A 141 4.67 -1.94 -2.99
N ILE A 142 5.17 -2.88 -2.21
CA ILE A 142 5.28 -4.29 -2.61
C ILE A 142 4.40 -5.21 -1.75
N GLY A 143 3.32 -4.68 -1.20
CA GLY A 143 2.30 -5.45 -0.49
C GLY A 143 2.14 -5.14 0.98
N LEU A 144 2.35 -3.89 1.40
CA LEU A 144 2.12 -3.39 2.77
C LEU A 144 2.95 -4.16 3.83
N LEU A 145 4.15 -4.62 3.43
CA LEU A 145 4.90 -5.60 4.21
C LEU A 145 5.37 -5.04 5.55
N GLY A 146 5.69 -3.77 5.63
CA GLY A 146 6.05 -3.10 6.88
C GLY A 146 4.91 -3.16 7.89
N ALA A 147 3.72 -2.72 7.51
CA ALA A 147 2.54 -2.76 8.36
C ALA A 147 2.08 -4.20 8.67
N LYS A 148 2.23 -5.12 7.72
CA LYS A 148 1.96 -6.55 7.94
C LYS A 148 2.79 -7.13 9.07
N HIS A 149 4.08 -6.81 9.12
CA HIS A 149 5.04 -7.36 10.08
C HIS A 149 5.24 -6.51 11.34
N LEU A 150 4.60 -5.32 11.42
CA LEU A 150 4.61 -4.49 12.61
C LEU A 150 3.93 -5.23 13.79
N ASP A 151 4.60 -5.31 14.92
CA ASP A 151 4.00 -5.79 16.16
C ASP A 151 3.19 -4.67 16.81
N GLU A 152 1.86 -4.79 16.79
CA GLU A 152 0.92 -3.80 17.36
C GLU A 152 1.10 -3.58 18.86
N LYS A 153 1.75 -4.52 19.58
CA LYS A 153 2.05 -4.38 21.01
C LYS A 153 3.11 -3.31 21.29
N ARG A 154 3.86 -2.91 20.26
CA ARG A 154 4.81 -1.80 20.34
C ARG A 154 4.09 -0.43 20.35
N LEU A 155 2.80 -0.39 19.99
CA LEU A 155 1.99 0.82 19.93
C LEU A 155 0.93 0.84 21.03
N ARG A 156 0.79 2.01 21.64
CA ARG A 156 -0.26 2.28 22.63
C ARG A 156 -1.49 2.97 22.02
N ALA A 157 -1.26 3.71 20.94
CA ALA A 157 -2.32 4.37 20.17
C ALA A 157 -3.32 3.35 19.61
N ARG A 158 -4.59 3.75 19.58
CA ARG A 158 -5.70 2.96 19.02
C ARG A 158 -6.52 3.75 18.02
N LEU A 159 -6.12 5.01 17.77
CA LEU A 159 -6.65 5.89 16.73
C LEU A 159 -5.49 6.51 15.99
N GLY A 160 -5.59 6.65 14.66
CA GLY A 160 -4.53 7.26 13.89
C GLY A 160 -4.92 7.69 12.48
N ILE A 161 -4.04 8.46 11.85
CA ILE A 161 -4.12 8.89 10.47
C ILE A 161 -2.92 8.33 9.70
N VAL A 162 -3.17 7.70 8.57
CA VAL A 162 -2.18 7.38 7.55
C VAL A 162 -2.23 8.49 6.50
N PHE A 163 -1.10 9.11 6.19
CA PHE A 163 -1.01 10.13 5.15
C PHE A 163 -0.50 9.46 3.88
N ASP A 164 -1.40 9.02 3.01
CA ASP A 164 -1.05 8.19 1.85
C ASP A 164 -2.18 8.22 0.81
N ALA A 165 -2.62 9.43 0.42
CA ALA A 165 -3.63 9.60 -0.61
C ALA A 165 -3.47 10.94 -1.34
N GLU A 166 -4.26 11.14 -2.39
CA GLU A 166 -4.11 12.31 -3.27
C GLU A 166 -4.77 13.57 -2.69
N ASP A 167 -6.08 13.61 -2.55
CA ASP A 167 -6.82 14.84 -2.18
C ASP A 167 -6.92 15.02 -0.66
N PRO A 168 -6.38 16.13 -0.08
CA PRO A 168 -6.47 16.39 1.35
C PRO A 168 -7.90 16.70 1.85
N ASN A 169 -8.89 16.75 0.96
CA ASN A 169 -10.32 16.84 1.32
C ASN A 169 -11.05 15.48 1.24
N GLU A 170 -10.33 14.41 0.98
CA GLU A 170 -10.85 13.06 0.99
C GLU A 170 -10.28 12.25 2.15
N ILE A 171 -11.16 11.46 2.77
CA ILE A 171 -10.81 10.50 3.82
C ILE A 171 -11.16 9.13 3.27
N PHE A 172 -10.15 8.28 3.07
CA PHE A 172 -10.38 6.91 2.66
C PHE A 172 -10.70 6.09 3.90
N THR A 173 -11.96 5.70 4.01
CA THR A 173 -12.51 4.91 5.11
C THR A 173 -12.76 3.47 4.71
N ARG A 174 -12.70 3.17 3.40
CA ARG A 174 -12.87 1.85 2.81
C ARG A 174 -11.74 1.57 1.83
N GLY A 175 -11.12 0.40 1.95
CA GLY A 175 -10.12 -0.11 1.03
C GLY A 175 -10.33 -1.60 0.80
N PRO A 176 -10.02 -2.12 -0.40
CA PRO A 176 -10.25 -3.53 -0.70
C PRO A 176 -9.38 -4.44 0.17
N SER A 177 -9.82 -5.67 0.36
CA SER A 177 -8.91 -6.78 0.57
C SER A 177 -8.45 -7.36 -0.77
N GLY A 178 -7.30 -8.04 -0.78
CA GLY A 178 -6.75 -8.61 -2.01
C GLY A 178 -6.20 -10.01 -1.81
N ASN A 179 -6.35 -10.86 -2.84
CA ASN A 179 -5.71 -12.16 -2.92
C ASN A 179 -4.67 -12.13 -4.05
N HIS A 180 -3.46 -12.61 -3.75
CA HIS A 180 -2.50 -13.03 -4.76
C HIS A 180 -2.79 -14.48 -5.13
N ILE A 181 -2.75 -14.80 -6.43
CA ILE A 181 -3.14 -16.10 -6.96
C ILE A 181 -2.06 -16.55 -7.94
N GLU A 182 -1.48 -17.72 -7.67
CA GLU A 182 -0.56 -18.39 -8.60
C GLU A 182 -1.14 -19.75 -9.00
N PHE A 183 -1.14 -20.03 -10.31
CA PHE A 183 -1.48 -21.34 -10.85
C PHE A 183 -0.28 -21.92 -11.59
N ARG A 184 0.04 -23.16 -11.30
CA ARG A 184 1.01 -23.96 -12.04
C ARG A 184 0.26 -25.06 -12.77
N ILE A 185 0.18 -24.93 -14.09
CA ILE A 185 -0.55 -25.84 -14.96
C ILE A 185 0.44 -26.83 -15.56
N HIS A 186 0.31 -28.09 -15.20
CA HIS A 186 1.15 -29.19 -15.67
C HIS A 186 0.45 -29.97 -16.79
N GLY A 187 1.10 -30.01 -17.94
CA GLY A 187 0.74 -30.84 -19.09
C GLY A 187 1.69 -32.03 -19.27
N LEU A 188 1.87 -32.45 -20.52
CA LEU A 188 2.80 -33.51 -20.91
C LEU A 188 3.59 -33.07 -22.14
N GLU A 189 4.90 -33.17 -22.04
CA GLU A 189 5.82 -32.83 -23.12
C GLU A 189 5.78 -33.87 -24.26
N ALA A 190 5.80 -33.42 -25.51
CA ALA A 190 5.90 -34.24 -26.70
C ALA A 190 6.50 -33.43 -27.87
N HIS A 191 6.97 -34.10 -28.91
CA HIS A 191 7.44 -33.43 -30.11
C HIS A 191 6.26 -32.92 -30.96
N ALA A 192 6.13 -31.61 -31.11
CA ALA A 192 4.94 -30.99 -31.69
C ALA A 192 4.66 -31.38 -33.17
N GLY A 193 5.68 -31.78 -33.92
CA GLY A 193 5.54 -32.19 -35.32
C GLY A 193 5.56 -33.68 -35.55
N ILE A 194 5.97 -34.51 -34.58
CA ILE A 194 6.09 -35.99 -34.77
C ILE A 194 4.96 -36.71 -34.05
N ALA A 195 4.66 -36.32 -32.81
CA ALA A 195 3.69 -37.04 -31.99
C ALA A 195 2.88 -36.05 -31.10
N PRO A 196 2.21 -35.03 -31.70
CA PRO A 196 1.45 -34.04 -30.92
C PRO A 196 0.33 -34.67 -30.09
N GLU A 197 -0.24 -35.79 -30.52
CA GLU A 197 -1.30 -36.53 -29.81
C GLU A 197 -0.80 -37.20 -28.51
N GLN A 198 0.51 -37.30 -28.30
CA GLN A 198 1.10 -37.85 -27.09
C GLN A 198 1.35 -36.76 -26.02
N GLY A 199 1.12 -35.49 -26.36
CA GLY A 199 1.36 -34.35 -25.46
C GLY A 199 0.09 -33.72 -24.92
N ILE A 200 0.23 -33.03 -23.83
CA ILE A 200 -0.80 -32.15 -23.23
C ILE A 200 -0.22 -30.75 -23.12
N SER A 201 -0.74 -29.81 -23.89
CA SER A 201 -0.23 -28.44 -23.93
C SER A 201 -0.72 -27.61 -22.73
N ALA A 202 0.17 -27.30 -21.79
CA ALA A 202 -0.11 -26.42 -20.67
C ALA A 202 -0.46 -24.99 -21.13
N ILE A 203 0.14 -24.50 -22.23
CA ILE A 203 -0.20 -23.18 -22.79
C ILE A 203 -1.65 -23.15 -23.29
N LYS A 204 -2.10 -24.22 -23.95
CA LYS A 204 -3.48 -24.28 -24.45
C LYS A 204 -4.49 -24.26 -23.30
N ILE A 205 -4.21 -25.04 -22.23
CA ILE A 205 -5.04 -25.06 -21.03
C ILE A 205 -5.08 -23.67 -20.38
N ALA A 206 -3.93 -23.02 -20.22
CA ALA A 206 -3.83 -21.67 -19.66
C ALA A 206 -4.65 -20.65 -20.47
N ALA A 207 -4.54 -20.67 -21.81
CA ALA A 207 -5.27 -19.80 -22.70
C ALA A 207 -6.81 -19.97 -22.57
N GLU A 208 -7.29 -21.23 -22.52
CA GLU A 208 -8.71 -21.53 -22.33
C GLU A 208 -9.21 -21.10 -20.94
N ALA A 209 -8.41 -21.31 -19.90
CA ALA A 209 -8.71 -20.86 -18.54
C ALA A 209 -8.84 -19.33 -18.46
N ILE A 210 -7.85 -18.60 -18.98
CA ILE A 210 -7.87 -17.13 -18.99
C ILE A 210 -9.07 -16.58 -19.78
N ALA A 211 -9.37 -17.16 -20.94
CA ALA A 211 -10.51 -16.78 -21.76
C ALA A 211 -11.87 -17.00 -21.08
N ALA A 212 -11.95 -17.94 -20.13
CA ALA A 212 -13.13 -18.24 -19.34
C ALA A 212 -13.25 -17.38 -18.06
N MET A 213 -12.15 -16.77 -17.61
CA MET A 213 -12.14 -15.95 -16.40
C MET A 213 -12.84 -14.61 -16.64
N ARG A 214 -13.57 -14.13 -15.63
CA ARG A 214 -13.98 -12.74 -15.53
C ARG A 214 -12.79 -11.94 -15.02
N LEU A 215 -12.25 -11.05 -15.85
CA LEU A 215 -11.09 -10.20 -15.54
C LEU A 215 -11.40 -8.72 -15.78
N GLY A 216 -10.56 -7.84 -15.25
CA GLY A 216 -10.77 -6.40 -15.25
C GLY A 216 -11.71 -5.97 -14.13
N ARG A 217 -12.58 -5.00 -14.40
CA ARG A 217 -13.60 -4.55 -13.44
C ARG A 217 -14.83 -5.48 -13.52
N ILE A 218 -15.03 -6.23 -12.44
CA ILE A 218 -16.12 -7.22 -12.33
C ILE A 218 -17.43 -6.53 -11.96
N ASP A 219 -17.37 -5.65 -10.96
CA ASP A 219 -18.46 -4.77 -10.52
C ASP A 219 -17.89 -3.49 -9.91
N GLU A 220 -18.70 -2.67 -9.23
CA GLU A 220 -18.28 -1.39 -8.64
C GLU A 220 -17.17 -1.55 -7.57
N GLU A 221 -17.09 -2.71 -6.92
CA GLU A 221 -16.23 -2.97 -5.78
C GLU A 221 -15.16 -4.03 -6.05
N THR A 222 -15.26 -4.79 -7.17
CA THR A 222 -14.44 -5.98 -7.41
C THR A 222 -13.65 -5.86 -8.70
N THR A 223 -12.37 -6.20 -8.63
CA THR A 223 -11.47 -6.30 -9.78
C THR A 223 -10.69 -7.61 -9.74
N ALA A 224 -10.25 -8.10 -10.90
CA ALA A 224 -9.35 -9.25 -11.01
C ALA A 224 -8.45 -9.12 -12.24
N ASN A 225 -7.25 -9.67 -12.16
CA ASN A 225 -6.29 -9.64 -13.24
C ASN A 225 -5.40 -10.89 -13.26
N ILE A 226 -4.96 -11.29 -14.46
CA ILE A 226 -3.80 -12.15 -14.66
C ILE A 226 -2.71 -11.24 -15.22
N GLY A 227 -1.71 -10.93 -14.41
CA GLY A 227 -0.65 -9.97 -14.75
C GLY A 227 0.58 -10.61 -15.37
N GLN A 228 0.81 -11.92 -15.14
CA GLN A 228 1.97 -12.64 -15.64
C GLN A 228 1.59 -14.03 -16.15
N ILE A 229 2.24 -14.42 -17.24
CA ILE A 229 2.17 -15.78 -17.81
C ILE A 229 3.57 -16.17 -18.26
N GLU A 230 4.06 -17.32 -17.79
CA GLU A 230 5.36 -17.86 -18.14
C GLU A 230 5.24 -19.35 -18.50
N GLY A 231 5.88 -19.77 -19.58
CA GLY A 231 5.91 -21.17 -19.95
C GLY A 231 6.40 -21.48 -21.37
N GLY A 232 6.69 -22.75 -21.61
CA GLY A 232 7.25 -23.22 -22.87
C GLY A 232 8.79 -23.07 -22.95
N ARG A 233 9.43 -23.89 -23.82
CA ARG A 233 10.89 -23.90 -23.99
C ARG A 233 11.30 -23.72 -25.46
N ALA A 234 10.56 -24.32 -26.39
CA ALA A 234 10.85 -24.28 -27.81
C ALA A 234 9.56 -24.44 -28.62
N THR A 235 9.56 -23.92 -29.86
CA THR A 235 8.39 -23.92 -30.74
C THR A 235 8.00 -25.34 -31.23
N ASN A 236 8.92 -26.29 -31.23
CA ASN A 236 8.71 -27.70 -31.66
C ASN A 236 8.47 -28.65 -30.49
N ILE A 237 8.27 -28.15 -29.27
CA ILE A 237 7.96 -28.96 -28.07
C ILE A 237 6.60 -28.51 -27.52
N ILE A 238 5.71 -29.48 -27.23
CA ILE A 238 4.47 -29.25 -26.52
C ILE A 238 4.82 -28.86 -25.06
N PRO A 239 4.42 -27.66 -24.58
CA PRO A 239 4.83 -27.20 -23.27
C PRO A 239 4.14 -27.96 -22.14
N ASN A 240 4.96 -28.47 -21.21
CA ASN A 240 4.51 -29.25 -20.06
C ASN A 240 4.27 -28.48 -18.80
N LEU A 241 4.60 -27.14 -18.78
CA LEU A 241 4.38 -26.28 -17.64
C LEU A 241 4.09 -24.85 -18.10
N VAL A 242 3.08 -24.27 -17.47
CA VAL A 242 2.79 -22.81 -17.49
C VAL A 242 2.50 -22.34 -16.08
N THR A 243 3.08 -21.21 -15.72
CA THR A 243 2.75 -20.47 -14.49
C THR A 243 1.95 -19.23 -14.84
N LEU A 244 0.82 -19.02 -14.17
CA LEU A 244 0.01 -17.81 -14.21
C LEU A 244 0.11 -17.14 -12.85
N LYS A 245 0.31 -15.81 -12.83
CA LYS A 245 0.19 -15.01 -11.60
C LYS A 245 -0.83 -13.93 -11.80
N GLY A 246 -1.70 -13.78 -10.82
CA GLY A 246 -2.79 -12.84 -10.85
C GLY A 246 -3.21 -12.40 -9.46
N GLU A 247 -4.22 -11.54 -9.45
CA GLU A 247 -4.84 -11.01 -8.23
C GLU A 247 -6.34 -10.87 -8.39
N ALA A 248 -7.01 -10.85 -7.25
CA ALA A 248 -8.40 -10.37 -7.14
C ALA A 248 -8.47 -9.41 -5.95
N ARG A 249 -9.27 -8.35 -6.09
CA ARG A 249 -9.50 -7.35 -5.04
C ARG A 249 -10.99 -7.07 -4.91
N SER A 250 -11.48 -6.84 -3.69
CA SER A 250 -12.85 -6.38 -3.46
C SER A 250 -12.99 -5.65 -2.13
N LEU A 251 -13.91 -4.68 -2.07
CA LEU A 251 -14.36 -4.04 -0.83
C LEU A 251 -15.26 -4.96 0.00
N ASP A 252 -15.83 -6.03 -0.59
CA ASP A 252 -16.61 -7.08 0.07
C ASP A 252 -15.82 -8.40 0.02
N GLU A 253 -15.48 -8.94 1.20
CA GLU A 253 -14.69 -10.18 1.30
C GLU A 253 -15.39 -11.39 0.69
N ARG A 254 -16.74 -11.44 0.72
CA ARG A 254 -17.49 -12.54 0.08
C ARG A 254 -17.35 -12.49 -1.44
N LYS A 255 -17.42 -11.28 -2.02
CA LYS A 255 -17.19 -11.08 -3.46
C LYS A 255 -15.75 -11.42 -3.85
N LEU A 256 -14.78 -11.08 -3.00
CA LEU A 256 -13.39 -11.47 -3.20
C LEU A 256 -13.22 -12.99 -3.25
N ASP A 257 -13.82 -13.70 -2.27
CA ASP A 257 -13.76 -15.15 -2.21
C ASP A 257 -14.51 -15.80 -3.39
N GLU A 258 -15.64 -15.25 -3.83
CA GLU A 258 -16.39 -15.69 -5.01
C GLU A 258 -15.57 -15.51 -6.29
N GLN A 259 -14.93 -14.36 -6.47
CA GLN A 259 -14.11 -14.09 -7.64
C GLN A 259 -12.86 -14.98 -7.67
N THR A 260 -12.20 -15.16 -6.53
CA THR A 260 -11.04 -16.05 -6.39
C THR A 260 -11.44 -17.49 -6.74
N ARG A 261 -12.53 -17.98 -6.19
CA ARG A 261 -13.07 -19.32 -6.50
C ARG A 261 -13.39 -19.46 -7.98
N HIS A 262 -14.01 -18.46 -8.60
CA HIS A 262 -14.29 -18.45 -10.03
C HIS A 262 -13.00 -18.63 -10.86
N MET A 263 -11.92 -17.93 -10.52
CA MET A 263 -10.64 -18.04 -11.23
C MET A 263 -10.06 -19.45 -11.07
N VAL A 264 -10.07 -20.02 -9.87
CA VAL A 264 -9.65 -21.41 -9.59
C VAL A 264 -10.45 -22.41 -10.41
N GLU A 265 -11.79 -22.30 -10.38
CA GLU A 265 -12.66 -23.19 -11.16
C GLU A 265 -12.43 -23.11 -12.67
N CYS A 266 -12.09 -21.95 -13.22
CA CYS A 266 -11.78 -21.80 -14.63
C CYS A 266 -10.54 -22.62 -15.03
N VAL A 267 -9.49 -22.61 -14.19
CA VAL A 267 -8.26 -23.37 -14.46
C VAL A 267 -8.49 -24.87 -14.34
N HIS A 268 -9.17 -25.30 -13.27
CA HIS A 268 -9.47 -26.73 -13.11
C HIS A 268 -10.36 -27.27 -14.21
N ARG A 269 -11.45 -26.57 -14.56
CA ARG A 269 -12.34 -26.99 -15.66
C ARG A 269 -11.64 -27.04 -17.02
N ALA A 270 -10.68 -26.14 -17.26
CA ALA A 270 -9.88 -26.20 -18.48
C ALA A 270 -8.97 -27.44 -18.46
N ALA A 271 -8.29 -27.72 -17.34
CA ALA A 271 -7.36 -28.85 -17.21
C ALA A 271 -8.06 -30.21 -17.30
N GLU A 272 -9.25 -30.38 -16.71
CA GLU A 272 -10.04 -31.61 -16.71
C GLU A 272 -10.36 -32.14 -18.11
N ARG A 273 -10.35 -31.33 -19.13
CA ARG A 273 -10.61 -31.68 -20.52
C ARG A 273 -9.42 -32.32 -21.23
N TYR A 274 -8.26 -32.35 -20.59
CA TYR A 274 -7.00 -32.77 -21.21
C TYR A 274 -6.44 -34.00 -20.54
N GLU A 275 -6.50 -35.12 -21.28
CA GLU A 275 -5.85 -36.36 -20.93
C GLU A 275 -5.29 -37.04 -22.18
N VAL A 276 -4.30 -37.92 -22.02
CA VAL A 276 -3.72 -38.76 -23.05
C VAL A 276 -3.46 -40.13 -22.48
N THR A 277 -3.67 -41.19 -23.30
CA THR A 277 -3.38 -42.56 -22.91
C THR A 277 -2.13 -43.04 -23.66
N LEU A 278 -1.06 -43.33 -22.89
CA LEU A 278 0.20 -43.88 -23.40
C LEU A 278 0.49 -45.21 -22.72
N ASP A 279 0.79 -46.22 -23.51
CA ASP A 279 1.08 -47.60 -23.02
C ASP A 279 0.04 -48.11 -22.01
N GLY A 280 -1.23 -47.86 -22.29
CA GLY A 280 -2.35 -48.27 -21.44
C GLY A 280 -2.52 -47.46 -20.14
N LYS A 281 -1.72 -46.40 -19.92
CA LYS A 281 -1.84 -45.49 -18.77
C LYS A 281 -2.43 -44.16 -19.20
N THR A 282 -3.49 -43.73 -18.53
CA THR A 282 -4.07 -42.40 -18.74
C THR A 282 -3.32 -41.37 -17.89
N ILE A 283 -2.77 -40.34 -18.55
CA ILE A 283 -2.11 -39.21 -17.97
C ILE A 283 -3.05 -38.02 -18.15
N ARG A 284 -3.26 -37.23 -17.07
CA ARG A 284 -4.13 -36.06 -17.05
C ARG A 284 -3.33 -34.81 -16.77
N ALA A 285 -3.80 -33.68 -17.28
CA ALA A 285 -3.31 -32.41 -16.86
C ALA A 285 -3.56 -32.19 -15.34
N ARG A 286 -2.66 -31.48 -14.68
CA ARG A 286 -2.71 -31.23 -13.25
C ARG A 286 -2.54 -29.72 -12.98
N VAL A 287 -3.23 -29.22 -11.98
CA VAL A 287 -3.14 -27.85 -11.52
C VAL A 287 -2.68 -27.83 -10.07
N GLU A 288 -1.74 -26.95 -9.78
CA GLU A 288 -1.39 -26.55 -8.43
C GLU A 288 -1.75 -25.07 -8.31
N GLU A 289 -2.49 -24.71 -7.27
CA GLU A 289 -2.82 -23.32 -6.95
C GLU A 289 -2.21 -22.91 -5.61
N THR A 290 -1.77 -21.66 -5.55
CA THR A 290 -1.40 -20.98 -4.32
C THR A 290 -2.20 -19.70 -4.23
N ILE A 291 -2.95 -19.53 -3.14
CA ILE A 291 -3.76 -18.34 -2.87
C ILE A 291 -3.31 -17.77 -1.55
N GLU A 292 -2.86 -16.52 -1.59
CA GLU A 292 -2.40 -15.81 -0.41
C GLU A 292 -3.22 -14.53 -0.23
N ARG A 293 -3.79 -14.32 0.97
CA ARG A 293 -4.39 -13.03 1.33
C ARG A 293 -3.28 -12.00 1.48
N ASN A 294 -3.23 -11.03 0.57
CA ASN A 294 -2.21 -9.98 0.61
C ASN A 294 -2.41 -9.06 1.83
N TYR A 295 -3.63 -8.54 1.98
CA TYR A 295 -4.01 -7.64 3.06
C TYR A 295 -5.52 -7.73 3.37
N PRO A 296 -5.93 -7.42 4.62
CA PRO A 296 -7.34 -7.35 5.00
C PRO A 296 -8.02 -6.13 4.40
N ALA A 297 -9.36 -6.10 4.43
CA ALA A 297 -10.10 -4.91 4.03
C ALA A 297 -9.94 -3.76 5.05
N LEU A 298 -9.89 -2.52 4.57
CA LEU A 298 -10.13 -1.33 5.37
C LEU A 298 -11.64 -1.05 5.36
N ASN A 299 -12.25 -0.94 6.53
CA ASN A 299 -13.67 -0.61 6.63
C ASN A 299 -13.95 0.11 7.95
N VAL A 300 -13.82 1.44 7.94
CA VAL A 300 -14.11 2.32 9.09
C VAL A 300 -15.45 2.99 8.81
N PRO A 301 -16.48 2.77 9.68
CA PRO A 301 -17.79 3.36 9.50
C PRO A 301 -17.77 4.90 9.49
N ASP A 302 -18.67 5.52 8.74
CA ASP A 302 -18.78 6.99 8.67
C ASP A 302 -19.08 7.66 10.00
N ASP A 303 -19.73 6.96 10.91
CA ASP A 303 -20.05 7.41 12.28
C ASP A 303 -18.95 7.07 13.30
N ALA A 304 -17.85 6.42 12.87
CA ALA A 304 -16.72 6.13 13.72
C ALA A 304 -16.14 7.42 14.33
N ARG A 305 -15.65 7.30 15.58
CA ARG A 305 -15.12 8.44 16.33
C ARG A 305 -14.07 9.23 15.56
N LEU A 306 -13.14 8.53 14.92
CA LEU A 306 -12.06 9.14 14.16
C LEU A 306 -12.59 9.94 12.97
N VAL A 307 -13.49 9.36 12.17
CA VAL A 307 -14.09 10.01 11.01
C VAL A 307 -14.83 11.28 11.41
N GLN A 308 -15.63 11.21 12.48
CA GLN A 308 -16.35 12.38 13.01
C GLN A 308 -15.40 13.43 13.59
N LEU A 309 -14.25 13.02 14.14
CA LEU A 309 -13.22 13.94 14.63
C LEU A 309 -12.59 14.70 13.47
N ILE A 310 -12.24 14.02 12.39
CA ILE A 310 -11.63 14.63 11.19
C ILE A 310 -12.65 15.56 10.48
N LYS A 311 -13.90 15.14 10.32
CA LYS A 311 -14.95 15.99 9.72
C LYS A 311 -15.11 17.31 10.48
N ARG A 312 -15.15 17.26 11.82
CA ARG A 312 -15.23 18.47 12.67
C ARG A 312 -13.97 19.32 12.62
N ALA A 313 -12.79 18.69 12.55
CA ALA A 313 -11.54 19.43 12.39
C ALA A 313 -11.55 20.22 11.06
N ALA A 314 -12.00 19.60 9.99
CA ALA A 314 -12.15 20.27 8.69
C ALA A 314 -13.17 21.43 8.75
N GLU A 315 -14.32 21.23 9.38
CA GLU A 315 -15.32 22.30 9.58
C GLU A 315 -14.75 23.52 10.35
N ARG A 316 -13.96 23.30 11.42
CA ARG A 316 -13.27 24.39 12.13
C ARG A 316 -12.30 25.15 11.27
N LEU A 317 -11.72 24.50 10.26
CA LEU A 317 -10.84 25.12 9.27
C LEU A 317 -11.60 25.73 8.07
N GLY A 318 -12.95 25.72 8.10
CA GLY A 318 -13.77 26.21 7.00
C GLY A 318 -13.75 25.31 5.76
N ARG A 319 -13.43 24.03 5.93
CA ARG A 319 -13.30 23.03 4.87
C ARG A 319 -14.35 21.93 5.05
N GLN A 320 -14.62 21.22 3.96
CA GLN A 320 -15.42 20.00 3.98
C GLN A 320 -14.55 18.84 3.50
N VAL A 321 -14.65 17.70 4.19
CA VAL A 321 -14.02 16.45 3.78
C VAL A 321 -15.07 15.41 3.43
N LYS A 322 -14.76 14.56 2.46
CA LYS A 322 -15.63 13.47 1.99
C LYS A 322 -15.03 12.13 2.39
N THR A 323 -15.87 11.20 2.79
CA THR A 323 -15.47 9.79 2.93
C THR A 323 -15.58 9.10 1.59
N VAL A 324 -14.54 8.37 1.23
CA VAL A 324 -14.42 7.68 -0.07
C VAL A 324 -13.87 6.27 0.11
N ALA A 325 -14.02 5.45 -0.93
CA ALA A 325 -13.40 4.13 -1.00
C ALA A 325 -12.15 4.19 -1.89
N SER A 326 -11.06 3.55 -1.45
CA SER A 326 -9.86 3.36 -2.26
C SER A 326 -10.01 2.16 -3.20
N GLY A 327 -9.36 2.23 -4.36
CA GLY A 327 -9.16 1.08 -5.24
C GLY A 327 -7.92 0.24 -4.90
N GLY A 328 -7.02 0.76 -4.05
CA GLY A 328 -5.81 0.12 -3.56
C GLY A 328 -5.84 -0.14 -2.06
N GLY A 329 -4.89 -0.94 -1.58
CA GLY A 329 -4.61 -1.07 -0.15
C GLY A 329 -3.65 0.03 0.31
N SER A 330 -3.59 0.27 1.62
CA SER A 330 -2.57 1.06 2.30
C SER A 330 -2.24 0.44 3.66
N ASP A 331 -1.26 0.94 4.36
CA ASP A 331 -0.91 0.48 5.71
C ASP A 331 -2.10 0.50 6.69
N ALA A 332 -3.07 1.38 6.45
CA ALA A 332 -4.30 1.44 7.23
C ALA A 332 -5.07 0.11 7.24
N ASN A 333 -4.97 -0.70 6.17
CA ASN A 333 -5.60 -2.02 6.11
C ASN A 333 -5.08 -2.93 7.23
N PHE A 334 -3.75 -3.04 7.38
CA PHE A 334 -3.16 -3.84 8.44
C PHE A 334 -3.32 -3.24 9.84
N LEU A 335 -3.19 -1.90 9.96
CA LEU A 335 -3.36 -1.22 11.25
C LEU A 335 -4.77 -1.46 11.81
N ASN A 336 -5.82 -1.35 10.98
CA ASN A 336 -7.19 -1.67 11.39
C ASN A 336 -7.35 -3.16 11.75
N GLY A 337 -6.78 -4.07 10.96
CA GLY A 337 -6.76 -5.51 11.26
C GLY A 337 -6.07 -5.85 12.60
N LYS A 338 -5.18 -4.97 13.08
CA LYS A 338 -4.47 -5.07 14.37
C LYS A 338 -5.16 -4.29 15.51
N GLY A 339 -6.36 -3.76 15.28
CA GLY A 339 -7.15 -3.06 16.28
C GLY A 339 -6.72 -1.62 16.54
N ILE A 340 -6.06 -0.97 15.56
CA ILE A 340 -5.73 0.45 15.56
C ILE A 340 -6.60 1.11 14.48
N GLU A 341 -7.70 1.77 14.88
CA GLU A 341 -8.60 2.44 13.96
C GLU A 341 -7.87 3.57 13.23
N CYS A 342 -7.60 3.38 11.94
CA CYS A 342 -6.94 4.34 11.08
C CYS A 342 -7.77 4.60 9.82
N VAL A 343 -7.68 5.83 9.33
CA VAL A 343 -8.16 6.23 8.00
C VAL A 343 -7.02 6.84 7.21
N VAL A 344 -7.14 6.86 5.88
CA VAL A 344 -6.12 7.48 5.04
C VAL A 344 -6.57 8.89 4.64
N VAL A 345 -5.65 9.85 4.74
CA VAL A 345 -5.88 11.26 4.40
C VAL A 345 -4.93 11.67 3.28
N GLY A 346 -5.43 12.45 2.35
CA GLY A 346 -4.64 12.93 1.21
C GLY A 346 -3.57 13.94 1.59
N THR A 347 -2.45 13.88 0.88
CA THR A 347 -1.26 14.72 1.06
C THR A 347 -1.14 15.82 0.00
N GLY A 348 -1.84 15.68 -1.12
CA GLY A 348 -1.72 16.58 -2.27
C GLY A 348 -0.93 16.00 -3.44
N MET A 349 -0.42 14.78 -3.33
CA MET A 349 0.28 14.07 -4.41
C MET A 349 -0.64 13.82 -5.60
N ARG A 350 -0.07 13.81 -6.81
CA ARG A 350 -0.82 13.63 -8.07
C ARG A 350 0.01 12.84 -9.08
N ALA A 351 -0.68 12.09 -9.93
CA ALA A 351 -0.08 11.24 -10.96
C ALA A 351 1.00 10.30 -10.39
N ILE A 352 0.76 9.78 -9.19
CA ILE A 352 1.64 8.86 -8.48
C ILE A 352 2.00 7.65 -9.36
N HIS A 353 3.13 7.00 -9.06
CA HIS A 353 3.64 5.85 -9.82
C HIS A 353 3.95 6.15 -11.30
N THR A 354 4.08 7.43 -11.67
CA THR A 354 4.46 7.86 -13.02
C THR A 354 5.58 8.90 -13.01
N VAL A 355 6.26 9.05 -14.15
CA VAL A 355 7.26 10.11 -14.31
C VAL A 355 6.65 11.51 -14.46
N ASN A 356 5.33 11.63 -14.46
CA ASN A 356 4.60 12.90 -14.46
C ASN A 356 4.13 13.31 -13.06
N GLU A 357 4.62 12.67 -12.02
CA GLU A 357 4.26 12.90 -10.63
C GLU A 357 4.57 14.34 -10.19
N TRP A 358 3.64 14.93 -9.43
CA TRP A 358 3.77 16.28 -8.89
C TRP A 358 2.94 16.44 -7.60
N ILE A 359 3.22 17.51 -6.83
CA ILE A 359 2.52 17.87 -5.62
C ILE A 359 2.34 19.37 -5.47
N ASP A 360 1.25 19.81 -4.83
CA ASP A 360 1.02 21.21 -4.43
C ASP A 360 1.32 21.38 -2.93
N LEU A 361 2.21 22.28 -2.58
CA LEU A 361 2.56 22.63 -1.20
C LEU A 361 1.35 23.17 -0.40
N LYS A 362 0.35 23.75 -1.07
CA LYS A 362 -0.88 24.20 -0.40
C LYS A 362 -1.70 23.02 0.11
N ASP A 363 -1.72 21.93 -0.65
CA ASP A 363 -2.40 20.69 -0.24
C ASP A 363 -1.68 20.04 0.94
N MET A 364 -0.33 19.95 0.89
CA MET A 364 0.47 19.49 2.03
C MET A 364 0.20 20.34 3.29
N ARG A 365 0.15 21.67 3.14
CA ARG A 365 -0.19 22.58 4.25
C ARG A 365 -1.58 22.28 4.79
N ALA A 366 -2.54 22.10 3.91
CA ALA A 366 -3.93 21.82 4.29
C ALA A 366 -4.03 20.50 5.08
N ALA A 367 -3.29 19.46 4.69
CA ALA A 367 -3.21 18.20 5.43
C ALA A 367 -2.57 18.38 6.81
N ALA A 368 -1.47 19.13 6.92
CA ALA A 368 -0.82 19.43 8.20
C ALA A 368 -1.71 20.26 9.14
N GLU A 369 -2.44 21.25 8.62
CA GLU A 369 -3.40 22.06 9.39
C GLU A 369 -4.56 21.18 9.90
N LEU A 370 -5.04 20.26 9.07
CA LEU A 370 -6.07 19.27 9.46
C LEU A 370 -5.56 18.38 10.60
N ALA A 371 -4.33 17.85 10.49
CA ALA A 371 -3.73 17.03 11.53
C ALA A 371 -3.63 17.74 12.88
N ILE A 372 -3.19 19.02 12.88
CA ILE A 372 -3.12 19.82 14.11
C ILE A 372 -4.50 20.01 14.73
N GLU A 373 -5.52 20.31 13.93
CA GLU A 373 -6.87 20.54 14.46
C GLU A 373 -7.52 19.23 14.94
N VAL A 374 -7.22 18.10 14.31
CA VAL A 374 -7.61 16.77 14.81
C VAL A 374 -7.01 16.52 16.18
N ILE A 375 -5.72 16.78 16.38
CA ILE A 375 -5.05 16.60 17.66
C ILE A 375 -5.65 17.52 18.74
N ARG A 376 -5.95 18.77 18.44
CA ARG A 376 -6.63 19.70 19.37
C ARG A 376 -7.97 19.15 19.82
N LEU A 377 -8.80 18.73 18.87
CA LEU A 377 -10.13 18.16 19.16
C LEU A 377 -10.05 16.84 19.92
N HIS A 378 -8.98 16.06 19.67
CA HIS A 378 -8.77 14.78 20.33
C HIS A 378 -8.55 14.98 21.85
N VAL A 379 -7.76 15.98 22.24
CA VAL A 379 -7.51 16.29 23.67
C VAL A 379 -8.64 17.07 24.34
N GLU A 380 -9.43 17.89 23.62
CA GLU A 380 -10.58 18.61 24.17
C GLU A 380 -11.68 17.68 24.72
N ARG A 381 -11.68 16.40 24.36
CA ARG A 381 -12.71 15.41 24.69
C ARG A 381 -12.24 14.24 25.56
N SER A 382 -11.00 14.30 25.99
CA SER A 382 -10.34 13.26 26.79
C SER A 382 -10.50 13.48 28.28
#